data_72bd1c181b7af95bc2d981a0600f0586
#
_entry.id   72bd1c181b7af95bc2d981a0600f0586
#
_cell.length_a   1.000
_cell.length_b   1.000
_cell.length_c   1.000
_cell.angle_alpha   90.00
_cell.angle_beta   90.00
_cell.angle_gamma   90.00
#
_symmetry.space_group_name_H-M   'P 1'
#
loop_
_entity.id
_entity.type
_entity.pdbx_description
1 polymer ?
#
loop_
_entity_poly.entity_id
_entity_poly.type
_entity_poly.pdbx_seq_one_letter_code
_entity_poly.pdbx_strand_id
1 'polypeptide(L)'
;MQRIGDCRTAALGGHVKACRCGHLQKVWYNSCKHRSCPQCAFLEIEKWLYKQKQRLLNCDHYHVVFTVPAELNDIWAFNRKHFANLLFTSVRDSLLKLLADPKYLGARPGLIMALHTWGKTLIVHPHIHCLVTGGGLTTEGEWKTVRKRCLLPRKVLMIIFRAKLLDALRRAADRGQLTLPSGTRLATFRGLLNRLGRNAWNVKLLERFDQGPGVLTYLARYLRGGPISNRRLVGHTDKHVTFRYQDNRDADKRTKLMTLTMDDFLNRLIQHIPPPGMQTVRSFGLYANNKAEELNCCRRLLGQAAVEPSKPITAQEALTHVPNRQEEVCPRCGSSFCQVLPLSTARDPPKCRVA
;
A
#
# COMPACT_ATOMS: atom_id res chain seq x y z
N MET A 1 -7.32 -2.30 -18.15
CA MET A 1 -7.96 -0.96 -18.09
C MET A 1 -9.47 -1.06 -18.34
N GLN A 2 -9.92 -1.71 -19.40
CA GLN A 2 -11.35 -1.83 -19.73
C GLN A 2 -12.23 -2.26 -18.55
N ARG A 3 -11.84 -3.29 -17.79
CA ARG A 3 -12.60 -3.76 -16.62
C ARG A 3 -12.75 -2.71 -15.51
N ILE A 4 -11.82 -1.76 -15.38
CA ILE A 4 -11.93 -0.62 -14.44
C ILE A 4 -12.89 0.43 -15.01
N GLY A 5 -12.84 0.69 -16.31
CA GLY A 5 -13.78 1.57 -17.01
C GLY A 5 -15.22 1.09 -16.89
N ASP A 6 -15.43 -0.23 -17.01
CA ASP A 6 -16.75 -0.86 -16.88
C ASP A 6 -17.25 -0.95 -15.41
N CYS A 7 -16.44 -0.52 -14.43
CA CYS A 7 -16.76 -0.67 -13.01
C CYS A 7 -18.03 0.07 -12.61
N ARG A 8 -18.99 -0.66 -12.03
CA ARG A 8 -20.30 -0.14 -11.61
C ARG A 8 -21.11 0.47 -12.76
N THR A 9 -21.02 -0.16 -13.91
CA THR A 9 -21.87 0.10 -15.08
C THR A 9 -22.64 -1.15 -15.49
N ALA A 10 -23.63 -0.99 -16.37
CA ALA A 10 -24.42 -2.10 -16.91
C ALA A 10 -23.55 -3.17 -17.59
N ALA A 11 -22.34 -2.82 -18.09
CA ALA A 11 -21.42 -3.75 -18.73
C ALA A 11 -20.97 -4.91 -17.82
N LEU A 12 -21.00 -4.73 -16.49
CA LEU A 12 -20.69 -5.80 -15.54
C LEU A 12 -21.93 -6.45 -14.92
N GLY A 13 -23.13 -6.15 -15.42
CA GLY A 13 -24.39 -6.58 -14.84
C GLY A 13 -24.63 -5.95 -13.46
N GLY A 14 -25.60 -6.49 -12.71
CA GLY A 14 -25.94 -5.91 -11.44
C GLY A 14 -27.09 -6.64 -10.77
N HIS A 15 -27.79 -5.91 -9.91
CA HIS A 15 -29.00 -6.38 -9.26
C HIS A 15 -29.89 -5.21 -8.91
N VAL A 16 -31.18 -5.44 -8.90
CA VAL A 16 -32.18 -4.51 -8.40
C VAL A 16 -32.46 -4.87 -6.95
N LYS A 17 -32.47 -3.88 -6.10
CA LYS A 17 -32.95 -4.01 -4.72
C LYS A 17 -34.16 -3.16 -4.51
N ALA A 18 -35.14 -3.69 -3.80
CA ALA A 18 -36.34 -2.97 -3.43
C ALA A 18 -36.52 -3.02 -1.90
N CYS A 19 -37.22 -2.04 -1.37
CA CYS A 19 -37.72 -2.09 0.00
C CYS A 19 -38.97 -3.00 0.09
N ARG A 20 -39.26 -3.48 1.29
CA ARG A 20 -40.40 -4.39 1.51
C ARG A 20 -41.75 -3.82 1.06
N CYS A 21 -41.92 -2.51 1.15
CA CYS A 21 -43.20 -1.86 0.75
C CYS A 21 -43.26 -1.51 -0.75
N GLY A 22 -42.24 -1.85 -1.56
CA GLY A 22 -42.16 -1.56 -2.99
C GLY A 22 -42.02 -0.07 -3.35
N HIS A 23 -41.91 0.82 -2.37
CA HIS A 23 -41.88 2.27 -2.59
C HIS A 23 -40.60 2.71 -3.35
N LEU A 24 -39.44 2.10 -3.06
CA LEU A 24 -38.20 2.42 -3.69
C LEU A 24 -37.54 1.18 -4.28
N GLN A 25 -37.08 1.33 -5.50
CA GLN A 25 -36.22 0.35 -6.19
C GLN A 25 -34.96 1.05 -6.63
N LYS A 26 -33.82 0.42 -6.40
CA LYS A 26 -32.52 0.94 -6.84
C LYS A 26 -31.74 -0.13 -7.58
N VAL A 27 -31.01 0.29 -8.61
CA VAL A 27 -30.10 -0.56 -9.37
C VAL A 27 -28.70 -0.41 -8.77
N TRP A 28 -28.07 -1.55 -8.47
CA TRP A 28 -26.66 -1.64 -8.09
C TRP A 28 -25.91 -2.43 -9.15
N TYR A 29 -25.00 -1.78 -9.84
CA TYR A 29 -24.14 -2.45 -10.79
C TYR A 29 -22.94 -3.11 -10.09
N ASN A 30 -22.50 -4.24 -10.66
CA ASN A 30 -21.40 -5.02 -10.11
C ASN A 30 -20.07 -4.27 -10.16
N SER A 31 -19.22 -4.53 -9.19
CA SER A 31 -17.91 -3.97 -9.10
C SER A 31 -16.89 -4.77 -9.92
N CYS A 32 -15.84 -4.11 -10.45
CA CYS A 32 -14.79 -4.79 -11.20
C CYS A 32 -13.85 -5.63 -10.31
N LYS A 33 -13.92 -5.49 -9.00
CA LYS A 33 -13.04 -6.16 -8.00
C LYS A 33 -11.53 -5.96 -8.25
N HIS A 34 -11.16 -5.00 -9.10
CA HIS A 34 -9.76 -4.75 -9.42
C HIS A 34 -9.10 -3.92 -8.33
N ARG A 35 -7.93 -4.37 -7.84
CA ARG A 35 -7.22 -3.72 -6.71
C ARG A 35 -6.77 -2.27 -6.98
N SER A 36 -6.61 -1.88 -8.24
CA SER A 36 -6.24 -0.51 -8.62
C SER A 36 -7.45 0.35 -8.97
N CYS A 37 -8.66 -0.18 -8.90
CA CYS A 37 -9.87 0.61 -9.04
C CYS A 37 -10.10 1.43 -7.76
N PRO A 38 -10.19 2.77 -7.83
CA PRO A 38 -10.34 3.61 -6.64
C PRO A 38 -11.60 3.33 -5.84
N GLN A 39 -12.66 2.82 -6.49
CA GLN A 39 -13.91 2.43 -5.82
C GLN A 39 -13.83 1.03 -5.19
N CYS A 40 -13.28 0.03 -5.93
CA CYS A 40 -13.25 -1.36 -5.47
C CYS A 40 -12.16 -1.63 -4.44
N ALA A 41 -11.05 -0.89 -4.50
CA ALA A 41 -9.95 -1.03 -3.55
C ALA A 41 -10.38 -0.73 -2.11
N PHE A 42 -11.40 0.14 -1.90
CA PHE A 42 -11.85 0.55 -0.59
C PHE A 42 -12.23 -0.64 0.32
N LEU A 43 -13.10 -1.53 -0.14
CA LEU A 43 -13.53 -2.69 0.65
C LEU A 43 -12.37 -3.63 1.04
N GLU A 44 -11.46 -3.87 0.10
CA GLU A 44 -10.29 -4.72 0.36
C GLU A 44 -9.29 -4.04 1.30
N ILE A 45 -9.22 -2.69 1.29
CA ILE A 45 -8.47 -1.90 2.26
C ILE A 45 -9.08 -2.06 3.64
N GLU A 46 -10.40 -1.94 3.79
CA GLU A 46 -11.08 -2.05 5.09
C GLU A 46 -10.92 -3.46 5.69
N LYS A 47 -11.09 -4.52 4.89
CA LYS A 47 -10.84 -5.90 5.34
C LYS A 47 -9.40 -6.09 5.82
N TRP A 48 -8.45 -5.57 5.07
CA TRP A 48 -7.04 -5.65 5.43
C TRP A 48 -6.73 -4.86 6.70
N LEU A 49 -7.28 -3.65 6.83
CA LEU A 49 -7.14 -2.81 8.03
C LEU A 49 -7.70 -3.51 9.26
N TYR A 50 -8.90 -4.07 9.17
CA TYR A 50 -9.49 -4.83 10.26
C TYR A 50 -8.55 -5.94 10.74
N LYS A 51 -8.00 -6.74 9.80
CA LYS A 51 -7.03 -7.78 10.12
C LYS A 51 -5.76 -7.23 10.78
N GLN A 52 -5.24 -6.09 10.31
CA GLN A 52 -4.06 -5.49 10.91
C GLN A 52 -4.33 -4.91 12.29
N LYS A 53 -5.51 -4.31 12.52
CA LYS A 53 -5.93 -3.80 13.84
C LYS A 53 -5.77 -4.86 14.94
N GLN A 54 -6.20 -6.08 14.66
CA GLN A 54 -6.12 -7.17 15.62
C GLN A 54 -4.67 -7.60 15.93
N ARG A 55 -3.76 -7.41 14.97
CA ARG A 55 -2.35 -7.85 15.08
C ARG A 55 -1.41 -6.79 15.61
N LEU A 56 -1.78 -5.51 15.55
CA LEU A 56 -0.91 -4.44 16.01
C LEU A 56 -0.60 -4.57 17.50
N LEU A 57 0.68 -4.39 17.83
CA LEU A 57 1.16 -4.30 19.20
C LEU A 57 0.86 -2.92 19.78
N ASN A 58 0.45 -2.87 21.03
CA ASN A 58 0.19 -1.63 21.77
C ASN A 58 1.52 -1.01 22.22
N CYS A 59 2.28 -0.52 21.28
CA CYS A 59 3.55 0.16 21.48
C CYS A 59 3.69 1.27 20.44
N ASP A 60 4.69 2.12 20.64
CA ASP A 60 5.04 3.12 19.63
C ASP A 60 5.38 2.49 18.29
N HIS A 61 5.12 3.21 17.23
CA HIS A 61 5.53 2.84 15.89
C HIS A 61 6.23 4.00 15.21
N TYR A 62 7.27 3.70 14.45
CA TYR A 62 8.05 4.69 13.70
C TYR A 62 7.79 4.53 12.20
N HIS A 63 7.57 5.66 11.54
CA HIS A 63 7.45 5.71 10.09
C HIS A 63 8.79 6.01 9.44
N VAL A 64 9.27 5.07 8.63
CA VAL A 64 10.53 5.21 7.90
C VAL A 64 10.26 5.08 6.41
N VAL A 65 10.82 5.98 5.60
CA VAL A 65 10.68 5.96 4.14
C VAL A 65 12.05 5.76 3.49
N PHE A 66 12.13 4.81 2.59
CA PHE A 66 13.32 4.47 1.81
C PHE A 66 13.06 4.77 0.34
N THR A 67 13.80 5.72 -0.21
CA THR A 67 13.61 6.18 -1.58
C THR A 67 14.74 5.68 -2.49
N VAL A 68 14.37 5.23 -3.68
CA VAL A 68 15.30 4.83 -4.74
C VAL A 68 15.67 6.05 -5.59
N PRO A 69 16.95 6.24 -5.95
CA PRO A 69 17.37 7.28 -6.90
C PRO A 69 16.67 7.17 -8.26
N ALA A 70 16.33 8.32 -8.85
CA ALA A 70 15.59 8.39 -10.11
C ALA A 70 16.33 7.74 -11.28
N GLU A 71 17.65 7.71 -11.23
CA GLU A 71 18.52 7.08 -12.23
C GLU A 71 18.30 5.55 -12.34
N LEU A 72 17.63 4.94 -11.37
CA LEU A 72 17.23 3.54 -11.40
C LEU A 72 15.80 3.32 -11.93
N ASN A 73 15.08 4.38 -12.32
CA ASN A 73 13.70 4.25 -12.80
C ASN A 73 13.58 3.40 -14.07
N ASP A 74 14.53 3.50 -14.99
CA ASP A 74 14.51 2.68 -16.20
C ASP A 74 14.73 1.20 -15.87
N ILE A 75 15.65 0.89 -14.96
CA ILE A 75 15.85 -0.49 -14.49
C ILE A 75 14.60 -0.99 -13.76
N TRP A 76 13.97 -0.15 -12.96
CA TRP A 76 12.68 -0.46 -12.34
C TRP A 76 11.61 -0.80 -13.39
N ALA A 77 11.46 0.01 -14.44
CA ALA A 77 10.41 -0.16 -15.44
C ALA A 77 10.45 -1.54 -16.13
N PHE A 78 11.64 -2.04 -16.46
CA PHE A 78 11.84 -3.35 -17.07
C PHE A 78 11.79 -4.51 -16.09
N ASN A 79 11.98 -4.27 -14.77
CA ASN A 79 12.18 -5.33 -13.77
C ASN A 79 11.25 -5.22 -12.56
N ARG A 80 10.06 -4.66 -12.69
CA ARG A 80 9.19 -4.24 -11.58
C ARG A 80 9.07 -5.27 -10.45
N LYS A 81 8.78 -6.53 -10.77
CA LYS A 81 8.57 -7.59 -9.76
C LYS A 81 9.89 -7.99 -9.09
N HIS A 82 10.93 -8.18 -9.89
CA HIS A 82 12.25 -8.58 -9.37
C HIS A 82 12.89 -7.46 -8.55
N PHE A 83 12.90 -6.25 -9.09
CA PHE A 83 13.41 -5.07 -8.38
C PHE A 83 12.66 -4.81 -7.07
N ALA A 84 11.33 -4.95 -7.05
CA ALA A 84 10.56 -4.83 -5.82
C ALA A 84 11.01 -5.85 -4.77
N ASN A 85 11.29 -7.10 -5.16
CA ASN A 85 11.80 -8.13 -4.24
C ASN A 85 13.14 -7.72 -3.65
N LEU A 86 14.09 -7.25 -4.49
CA LEU A 86 15.40 -6.77 -4.05
C LEU A 86 15.25 -5.58 -3.09
N LEU A 87 14.35 -4.64 -3.41
CA LEU A 87 14.11 -3.46 -2.59
C LEU A 87 13.52 -3.82 -1.23
N PHE A 88 12.47 -4.65 -1.17
CA PHE A 88 11.90 -5.12 0.09
C PHE A 88 12.92 -5.86 0.96
N THR A 89 13.70 -6.75 0.36
CA THR A 89 14.75 -7.50 1.06
C THR A 89 15.82 -6.57 1.61
N SER A 90 16.29 -5.60 0.80
CA SER A 90 17.33 -4.66 1.24
C SER A 90 16.86 -3.76 2.39
N VAL A 91 15.60 -3.31 2.37
CA VAL A 91 15.02 -2.52 3.48
C VAL A 91 14.86 -3.37 4.73
N ARG A 92 14.26 -4.58 4.61
CA ARG A 92 14.10 -5.53 5.71
C ARG A 92 15.43 -5.82 6.39
N ASP A 93 16.43 -6.20 5.61
CA ASP A 93 17.73 -6.64 6.14
C ASP A 93 18.55 -5.49 6.72
N SER A 94 18.28 -4.25 6.27
CA SER A 94 18.89 -3.05 6.87
C SER A 94 18.31 -2.77 8.25
N LEU A 95 16.98 -2.81 8.37
CA LEU A 95 16.30 -2.55 9.63
C LEU A 95 16.53 -3.66 10.65
N LEU A 96 16.37 -4.93 10.25
CA LEU A 96 16.53 -6.06 11.17
C LEU A 96 17.97 -6.17 11.66
N LYS A 97 18.98 -5.97 10.78
CA LYS A 97 20.38 -5.99 11.18
C LYS A 97 20.72 -4.91 12.22
N LEU A 98 20.26 -3.68 11.97
CA LEU A 98 20.56 -2.57 12.89
C LEU A 98 19.80 -2.69 14.21
N LEU A 99 18.53 -3.10 14.17
CA LEU A 99 17.71 -3.19 15.38
C LEU A 99 18.03 -4.43 16.23
N ALA A 100 18.68 -5.46 15.66
CA ALA A 100 19.22 -6.58 16.42
C ALA A 100 20.48 -6.18 17.23
N ASP A 101 21.19 -5.12 16.82
CA ASP A 101 22.36 -4.64 17.52
C ASP A 101 21.97 -4.03 18.89
N PRO A 102 22.56 -4.50 20.02
CA PRO A 102 22.31 -3.97 21.37
C PRO A 102 22.57 -2.46 21.51
N LYS A 103 23.41 -1.88 20.66
CA LYS A 103 23.67 -0.44 20.59
C LYS A 103 22.40 0.36 20.29
N TYR A 104 21.44 -0.22 19.57
CA TYR A 104 20.19 0.43 19.17
C TYR A 104 19.01 -0.12 19.96
N LEU A 105 18.51 -1.30 19.58
CA LEU A 105 17.40 -1.95 20.26
C LEU A 105 17.82 -3.28 20.92
N GLY A 106 18.64 -4.09 20.25
CA GLY A 106 19.02 -5.44 20.70
C GLY A 106 17.85 -6.40 20.75
N ALA A 107 16.87 -6.26 19.84
CA ALA A 107 15.67 -7.08 19.79
C ALA A 107 15.09 -7.13 18.38
N ARG A 108 14.21 -8.10 18.13
CA ARG A 108 13.51 -8.27 16.84
C ARG A 108 12.24 -7.43 16.81
N PRO A 109 12.15 -6.38 15.96
CA PRO A 109 10.96 -5.56 15.80
C PRO A 109 9.91 -6.21 14.90
N GLY A 110 8.69 -5.66 14.89
CA GLY A 110 7.69 -5.87 13.86
C GLY A 110 7.80 -4.83 12.74
N LEU A 111 7.68 -5.27 11.48
CA LEU A 111 7.76 -4.40 10.30
C LEU A 111 6.54 -4.62 9.40
N ILE A 112 5.87 -3.53 9.00
CA ILE A 112 4.88 -3.54 7.91
C ILE A 112 5.38 -2.58 6.84
N MET A 113 5.58 -3.08 5.63
CA MET A 113 6.17 -2.34 4.52
C MET A 113 5.19 -2.22 3.37
N ALA A 114 5.11 -1.04 2.76
CA ALA A 114 4.35 -0.79 1.54
C ALA A 114 5.22 -0.16 0.46
N LEU A 115 5.18 -0.73 -0.72
CA LEU A 115 5.80 -0.18 -1.91
C LEU A 115 4.87 0.81 -2.57
N HIS A 116 5.32 2.03 -2.72
CA HIS A 116 4.75 3.04 -3.59
C HIS A 116 5.67 3.27 -4.78
N THR A 117 5.09 3.52 -5.93
CA THR A 117 5.83 3.71 -7.18
C THR A 117 5.66 5.11 -7.75
N TRP A 118 4.94 5.99 -7.05
CA TRP A 118 4.53 7.32 -7.54
C TRP A 118 5.02 8.47 -6.68
N GLY A 119 5.37 9.56 -7.32
CA GLY A 119 5.52 10.86 -6.69
C GLY A 119 4.20 11.65 -6.63
N LYS A 120 4.23 12.85 -6.09
CA LYS A 120 3.05 13.73 -5.97
C LYS A 120 2.44 14.13 -7.32
N THR A 121 3.24 14.15 -8.37
CA THR A 121 2.87 14.47 -9.76
C THR A 121 2.64 13.23 -10.63
N LEU A 122 2.47 12.06 -10.03
CA LEU A 122 2.30 10.76 -10.70
C LEU A 122 3.51 10.32 -11.54
N ILE A 123 4.69 10.90 -11.34
CA ILE A 123 5.93 10.39 -11.95
C ILE A 123 6.40 9.13 -11.23
N VAL A 124 7.12 8.27 -11.93
CA VAL A 124 7.71 7.06 -11.36
C VAL A 124 8.72 7.42 -10.27
N HIS A 125 8.49 6.89 -9.06
CA HIS A 125 9.29 7.16 -7.88
C HIS A 125 9.19 5.99 -6.88
N PRO A 126 9.87 4.86 -7.14
CA PRO A 126 9.80 3.70 -6.26
C PRO A 126 10.36 4.02 -4.88
N HIS A 127 9.57 3.75 -3.84
CA HIS A 127 9.98 3.93 -2.46
C HIS A 127 9.17 3.03 -1.55
N ILE A 128 9.75 2.67 -0.40
CA ILE A 128 9.08 1.86 0.62
C ILE A 128 8.75 2.73 1.81
N HIS A 129 7.48 2.74 2.18
CA HIS A 129 7.02 3.15 3.48
C HIS A 129 7.10 1.95 4.43
N CYS A 130 7.76 2.13 5.57
CA CYS A 130 7.90 1.10 6.57
C CYS A 130 7.38 1.59 7.91
N LEU A 131 6.47 0.85 8.52
CA LEU A 131 6.05 0.99 9.89
C LEU A 131 6.87 0.02 10.73
N VAL A 132 7.58 0.52 11.74
CA VAL A 132 8.50 -0.24 12.60
C VAL A 132 8.03 -0.09 14.02
N THR A 133 7.89 -1.20 14.77
CA THR A 133 7.60 -1.12 16.22
C THR A 133 8.70 -0.41 16.98
N GLY A 134 8.33 0.42 17.96
CA GLY A 134 9.24 1.10 18.88
C GLY A 134 9.79 0.19 19.97
N GLY A 135 9.70 -1.11 19.77
CA GLY A 135 10.26 -2.15 20.63
C GLY A 135 10.33 -3.47 19.86
N GLY A 136 10.81 -4.50 20.54
CA GLY A 136 10.99 -5.83 19.95
C GLY A 136 11.15 -6.92 21.01
N LEU A 137 11.10 -8.16 20.55
CA LEU A 137 11.33 -9.35 21.35
C LEU A 137 12.82 -9.70 21.33
N THR A 138 13.42 -9.82 22.52
CA THR A 138 14.80 -10.28 22.65
C THR A 138 14.90 -11.82 22.45
N THR A 139 16.10 -12.35 22.38
CA THR A 139 16.36 -13.79 22.33
C THR A 139 15.95 -14.51 23.60
N GLU A 140 15.95 -13.80 24.72
CA GLU A 140 15.55 -14.27 26.05
C GLU A 140 14.03 -14.26 26.25
N GLY A 141 13.27 -13.76 25.25
CA GLY A 141 11.81 -13.69 25.32
C GLY A 141 11.25 -12.48 26.06
N GLU A 142 12.05 -11.45 26.25
CA GLU A 142 11.66 -10.20 26.89
C GLU A 142 11.27 -9.12 25.89
N TRP A 143 10.34 -8.24 26.27
CA TRP A 143 10.02 -7.05 25.48
C TRP A 143 10.97 -5.90 25.82
N LYS A 144 11.68 -5.40 24.81
CA LYS A 144 12.60 -4.27 24.95
C LYS A 144 12.10 -3.09 24.10
N THR A 145 12.07 -1.90 24.71
CA THR A 145 11.65 -0.67 24.03
C THR A 145 12.85 0.16 23.60
N VAL A 146 12.67 0.99 22.56
CA VAL A 146 13.66 1.98 22.12
C VAL A 146 13.88 3.00 23.25
N ARG A 147 15.10 3.08 23.77
CA ARG A 147 15.46 3.94 24.93
C ARG A 147 15.45 5.44 24.60
N LYS A 148 15.71 5.81 23.34
CA LYS A 148 15.77 7.19 22.87
C LYS A 148 14.58 7.47 21.95
N ARG A 149 14.15 8.73 21.85
CA ARG A 149 13.09 9.14 20.91
C ARG A 149 13.43 8.88 19.42
N CYS A 150 14.65 8.47 19.10
CA CYS A 150 15.13 8.16 17.75
C CYS A 150 15.32 6.65 17.62
N LEU A 151 14.62 6.05 16.66
CA LEU A 151 14.71 4.61 16.35
C LEU A 151 16.12 4.20 15.93
N LEU A 152 16.71 4.92 14.96
CA LEU A 152 18.03 4.67 14.39
C LEU A 152 18.64 5.97 13.84
N PRO A 153 19.97 6.10 13.83
CA PRO A 153 20.63 7.21 13.14
C PRO A 153 20.39 7.14 11.63
N ARG A 154 19.72 8.17 11.07
CA ARG A 154 19.34 8.24 9.65
C ARG A 154 20.52 7.96 8.71
N LYS A 155 21.69 8.55 8.98
CA LYS A 155 22.90 8.41 8.13
C LYS A 155 23.38 6.95 8.08
N VAL A 156 23.40 6.26 9.21
CA VAL A 156 23.79 4.84 9.29
C VAL A 156 22.82 3.96 8.52
N LEU A 157 21.51 4.14 8.74
CA LEU A 157 20.48 3.39 8.05
C LEU A 157 20.54 3.60 6.54
N MET A 158 20.75 4.85 6.09
CA MET A 158 20.91 5.19 4.65
C MET A 158 22.11 4.47 4.03
N ILE A 159 23.26 4.47 4.70
CA ILE A 159 24.49 3.84 4.17
C ILE A 159 24.27 2.32 4.01
N ILE A 160 23.70 1.66 5.02
CA ILE A 160 23.47 0.21 5.00
C ILE A 160 22.43 -0.15 3.94
N PHE A 161 21.33 0.57 3.86
CA PHE A 161 20.30 0.34 2.85
C PHE A 161 20.87 0.49 1.43
N ARG A 162 21.58 1.59 1.16
CA ARG A 162 22.24 1.84 -0.14
C ARG A 162 23.18 0.70 -0.51
N ALA A 163 24.07 0.31 0.40
CA ALA A 163 25.03 -0.76 0.14
C ALA A 163 24.33 -2.09 -0.18
N LYS A 164 23.30 -2.46 0.59
CA LYS A 164 22.55 -3.71 0.36
C LYS A 164 21.80 -3.71 -0.97
N LEU A 165 21.14 -2.61 -1.33
CA LEU A 165 20.37 -2.56 -2.58
C LEU A 165 21.31 -2.55 -3.80
N LEU A 166 22.39 -1.78 -3.75
CA LEU A 166 23.38 -1.74 -4.86
C LEU A 166 24.06 -3.10 -5.05
N ASP A 167 24.41 -3.78 -3.96
CA ASP A 167 24.99 -5.12 -4.01
C ASP A 167 23.98 -6.14 -4.57
N ALA A 168 22.74 -6.09 -4.15
CA ALA A 168 21.69 -6.96 -4.68
C ALA A 168 21.44 -6.74 -6.18
N LEU A 169 21.40 -5.48 -6.63
CA LEU A 169 21.27 -5.13 -8.05
C LEU A 169 22.47 -5.59 -8.88
N ARG A 170 23.69 -5.45 -8.34
CA ARG A 170 24.93 -5.92 -8.99
C ARG A 170 24.88 -7.44 -9.18
N ARG A 171 24.63 -8.19 -8.10
CA ARG A 171 24.52 -9.66 -8.17
C ARG A 171 23.41 -10.13 -9.11
N ALA A 172 22.26 -9.46 -9.14
CA ALA A 172 21.17 -9.80 -10.04
C ALA A 172 21.54 -9.54 -11.51
N ALA A 173 22.25 -8.44 -11.80
CA ALA A 173 22.74 -8.16 -13.15
C ALA A 173 23.82 -9.15 -13.60
N ASP A 174 24.77 -9.49 -12.73
CA ASP A 174 25.83 -10.44 -13.02
C ASP A 174 25.30 -11.86 -13.29
N ARG A 175 24.14 -12.20 -12.72
CA ARG A 175 23.43 -13.48 -12.95
C ARG A 175 22.45 -13.42 -14.14
N GLY A 176 22.38 -12.33 -14.89
CA GLY A 176 21.43 -12.16 -15.99
C GLY A 176 19.97 -12.10 -15.56
N GLN A 177 19.69 -11.81 -14.29
CA GLN A 177 18.33 -11.75 -13.73
C GLN A 177 17.66 -10.39 -13.92
N LEU A 178 18.38 -9.39 -14.47
CA LEU A 178 17.84 -8.06 -14.79
C LEU A 178 17.85 -7.85 -16.29
N THR A 179 16.70 -7.39 -16.80
CA THR A 179 16.62 -6.84 -18.15
C THR A 179 17.13 -5.41 -18.14
N LEU A 180 18.20 -5.14 -18.82
CA LEU A 180 18.73 -3.79 -18.97
C LEU A 180 17.99 -3.06 -20.12
N PRO A 181 17.81 -1.71 -20.03
CA PRO A 181 17.26 -0.92 -21.13
C PRO A 181 18.08 -1.11 -22.42
N SER A 182 17.40 -0.99 -23.55
CA SER A 182 18.01 -1.13 -24.88
C SER A 182 19.25 -0.23 -25.00
N GLY A 183 20.36 -0.77 -25.50
CA GLY A 183 21.62 -0.05 -25.62
C GLY A 183 22.46 0.09 -24.34
N THR A 184 21.93 -0.36 -23.17
CA THR A 184 22.70 -0.32 -21.92
C THR A 184 23.55 -1.56 -21.76
N ARG A 185 24.89 -1.39 -21.81
CA ARG A 185 25.85 -2.47 -21.54
C ARG A 185 25.97 -2.72 -20.04
N LEU A 186 26.28 -3.97 -19.65
CA LEU A 186 26.49 -4.35 -18.25
C LEU A 186 27.56 -3.48 -17.56
N ALA A 187 28.64 -3.15 -18.27
CA ALA A 187 29.70 -2.26 -17.76
C ALA A 187 29.17 -0.85 -17.44
N THR A 188 28.30 -0.29 -18.30
CA THR A 188 27.66 1.02 -18.09
C THR A 188 26.76 0.97 -16.85
N PHE A 189 25.97 -0.11 -16.69
CA PHE A 189 25.14 -0.29 -15.51
C PHE A 189 25.96 -0.42 -14.22
N ARG A 190 27.05 -1.20 -14.23
CA ARG A 190 27.99 -1.27 -13.09
C ARG A 190 28.60 0.09 -12.76
N GLY A 191 28.95 0.90 -13.77
CA GLY A 191 29.42 2.28 -13.62
C GLY A 191 28.37 3.17 -12.94
N LEU A 192 27.09 3.05 -13.33
CA LEU A 192 25.96 3.74 -12.69
C LEU A 192 25.87 3.34 -11.21
N LEU A 193 25.89 2.03 -10.87
CA LEU A 193 25.82 1.57 -9.48
C LEU A 193 26.98 2.10 -8.64
N ASN A 194 28.22 2.15 -9.19
CA ASN A 194 29.39 2.71 -8.51
C ASN A 194 29.22 4.22 -8.22
N ARG A 195 28.69 4.98 -9.18
CA ARG A 195 28.40 6.42 -9.00
C ARG A 195 27.33 6.63 -7.92
N LEU A 196 26.23 5.87 -7.96
CA LEU A 196 25.18 5.93 -6.97
C LEU A 196 25.65 5.52 -5.56
N GLY A 197 26.68 4.67 -5.47
CA GLY A 197 27.31 4.29 -4.21
C GLY A 197 28.04 5.42 -3.50
N ARG A 198 28.42 6.48 -4.21
CA ARG A 198 29.08 7.68 -3.64
C ARG A 198 28.09 8.76 -3.20
N ASN A 199 26.87 8.73 -3.72
CA ASN A 199 25.86 9.74 -3.46
C ASN A 199 25.08 9.44 -2.17
N ALA A 200 24.56 10.49 -1.51
CA ALA A 200 23.63 10.34 -0.42
C ALA A 200 22.25 9.94 -0.96
N TRP A 201 21.65 8.90 -0.36
CA TRP A 201 20.31 8.47 -0.68
C TRP A 201 19.29 9.05 0.32
N ASN A 202 18.04 9.13 -0.09
CA ASN A 202 17.01 9.70 0.75
C ASN A 202 16.35 8.60 1.61
N VAL A 203 16.70 8.58 2.89
CA VAL A 203 15.98 7.83 3.93
C VAL A 203 15.43 8.85 4.92
N LYS A 204 14.13 8.81 5.18
CA LYS A 204 13.46 9.71 6.12
C LYS A 204 12.90 8.92 7.28
N LEU A 205 13.23 9.32 8.50
CA LEU A 205 12.46 8.96 9.69
C LEU A 205 11.47 10.10 9.88
N LEU A 206 10.19 9.82 9.72
CA LEU A 206 9.13 10.84 9.72
C LEU A 206 8.54 10.96 11.13
N GLU A 207 7.41 10.33 11.35
CA GLU A 207 6.64 10.48 12.57
C GLU A 207 6.81 9.28 13.48
N ARG A 208 6.80 9.54 14.79
CA ARG A 208 6.52 8.54 15.80
C ARG A 208 5.01 8.59 16.04
N PHE A 209 4.35 7.46 15.94
CA PHE A 209 2.96 7.30 16.31
C PHE A 209 2.91 6.71 17.71
N ASP A 210 2.37 7.47 18.63
CA ASP A 210 2.00 6.94 19.93
C ASP A 210 0.90 5.87 19.77
N GLN A 211 0.73 5.05 20.77
CA GLN A 211 -0.20 3.92 20.76
C GLN A 211 -1.60 4.32 20.28
N GLY A 212 -2.20 3.53 19.36
CA GLY A 212 -3.62 3.61 19.07
C GLY A 212 -4.02 4.12 17.67
N PRO A 213 -5.06 4.97 17.55
CA PRO A 213 -5.74 5.30 16.29
C PRO A 213 -4.86 5.91 15.20
N GLY A 214 -3.79 6.61 15.57
CA GLY A 214 -2.86 7.25 14.62
C GLY A 214 -2.17 6.27 13.67
N VAL A 215 -1.70 5.13 14.20
CA VAL A 215 -1.07 4.06 13.41
C VAL A 215 -2.02 3.52 12.35
N LEU A 216 -3.30 3.37 12.71
CA LEU A 216 -4.32 2.80 11.83
C LEU A 216 -4.73 3.75 10.72
N THR A 217 -4.89 5.02 11.04
CA THR A 217 -5.17 6.08 10.05
C THR A 217 -4.01 6.17 9.04
N TYR A 218 -2.77 6.03 9.54
CA TYR A 218 -1.59 5.96 8.70
C TYR A 218 -1.62 4.73 7.79
N LEU A 219 -1.87 3.54 8.32
CA LEU A 219 -1.95 2.29 7.57
C LEU A 219 -2.99 2.36 6.44
N ALA A 220 -4.17 2.91 6.71
CA ALA A 220 -5.22 3.10 5.71
C ALA A 220 -4.77 4.02 4.57
N ARG A 221 -4.17 5.13 4.93
CA ARG A 221 -3.86 6.21 3.99
C ARG A 221 -2.66 5.90 3.10
N TYR A 222 -1.62 5.27 3.66
CA TYR A 222 -0.33 5.10 2.97
C TYR A 222 -0.03 3.68 2.51
N LEU A 223 -0.52 2.65 3.21
CA LEU A 223 -0.14 1.29 2.87
C LEU A 223 -0.99 0.69 1.74
N ARG A 224 -2.20 1.19 1.52
CA ARG A 224 -3.08 0.67 0.47
C ARG A 224 -3.71 1.72 -0.44
N GLY A 225 -3.40 2.99 -0.26
CA GLY A 225 -3.86 4.05 -1.15
C GLY A 225 -3.35 3.85 -2.58
N GLY A 226 -4.14 4.26 -3.57
CA GLY A 226 -3.69 4.35 -4.96
C GLY A 226 -2.83 5.59 -5.22
N PRO A 227 -2.30 5.74 -6.45
CA PRO A 227 -1.42 6.87 -6.81
C PRO A 227 -2.12 8.23 -6.75
N ILE A 228 -3.43 8.25 -6.89
CA ILE A 228 -4.25 9.45 -6.76
C ILE A 228 -5.58 9.14 -6.08
N SER A 229 -6.04 10.01 -5.21
CA SER A 229 -7.39 9.94 -4.61
C SER A 229 -8.36 10.85 -5.37
N ASN A 230 -9.64 10.50 -5.38
CA ASN A 230 -10.69 11.31 -6.00
C ASN A 230 -10.72 12.76 -5.49
N ARG A 231 -10.37 12.99 -4.21
CA ARG A 231 -10.29 14.33 -3.60
C ARG A 231 -9.22 15.22 -4.23
N ARG A 232 -8.24 14.64 -4.90
CA ARG A 232 -7.20 15.40 -5.61
C ARG A 232 -7.63 15.82 -7.00
N LEU A 233 -8.58 15.13 -7.62
CA LEU A 233 -9.14 15.51 -8.91
C LEU A 233 -9.96 16.80 -8.75
N VAL A 234 -9.67 17.80 -9.59
CA VAL A 234 -10.36 19.09 -9.59
C VAL A 234 -11.38 19.15 -10.71
N GLY A 235 -11.00 18.63 -11.87
CA GLY A 235 -11.87 18.58 -13.04
C GLY A 235 -11.23 17.81 -14.19
N HIS A 236 -12.04 17.46 -15.14
CA HIS A 236 -11.60 16.86 -16.40
C HIS A 236 -12.45 17.34 -17.57
N THR A 237 -11.85 17.34 -18.74
CA THR A 237 -12.51 17.46 -20.05
C THR A 237 -12.14 16.21 -20.86
N ASP A 238 -12.64 16.08 -22.08
CA ASP A 238 -12.26 14.98 -22.96
C ASP A 238 -10.75 14.96 -23.28
N LYS A 239 -10.08 16.10 -23.18
CA LYS A 239 -8.66 16.27 -23.53
C LYS A 239 -7.72 16.40 -22.34
N HIS A 240 -8.18 16.86 -21.18
CA HIS A 240 -7.32 17.23 -20.05
C HIS A 240 -7.89 16.77 -18.71
N VAL A 241 -6.98 16.50 -17.77
CA VAL A 241 -7.29 16.23 -16.35
C VAL A 241 -6.50 17.19 -15.49
N THR A 242 -7.17 17.86 -14.55
CA THR A 242 -6.55 18.78 -13.58
C THR A 242 -6.66 18.18 -12.17
N PHE A 243 -5.54 18.14 -11.44
CA PHE A 243 -5.50 17.65 -10.07
C PHE A 243 -4.58 18.47 -9.18
N ARG A 244 -4.85 18.39 -7.86
CA ARG A 244 -4.05 19.05 -6.81
C ARG A 244 -2.84 18.20 -6.43
N TYR A 245 -1.70 18.85 -6.22
CA TYR A 245 -0.52 18.23 -5.63
C TYR A 245 0.21 19.18 -4.69
N GLN A 246 0.96 18.64 -3.73
CA GLN A 246 1.89 19.41 -2.90
C GLN A 246 3.28 19.32 -3.48
N ASP A 247 3.92 20.46 -3.70
CA ASP A 247 5.31 20.49 -4.13
C ASP A 247 6.23 20.37 -2.90
N ASN A 248 6.94 19.27 -2.81
CA ASN A 248 7.87 19.02 -1.70
C ASN A 248 9.16 19.89 -1.78
N ARG A 249 9.37 20.59 -2.88
CA ARG A 249 10.47 21.56 -3.07
C ARG A 249 10.09 22.93 -2.53
N ASP A 250 8.81 23.20 -2.40
CA ASP A 250 8.28 24.44 -1.83
C ASP A 250 8.38 24.37 -0.30
N ALA A 251 9.08 25.31 0.33
CA ALA A 251 9.23 25.39 1.78
C ALA A 251 7.87 25.45 2.49
N ASP A 252 6.91 26.17 1.88
CA ASP A 252 5.56 26.34 2.42
C ASP A 252 4.63 25.17 2.12
N LYS A 253 5.10 24.15 1.37
CA LYS A 253 4.28 22.99 0.94
C LYS A 253 2.94 23.37 0.33
N ARG A 254 2.89 24.46 -0.45
CA ARG A 254 1.67 24.96 -1.06
C ARG A 254 1.03 23.92 -1.97
N THR A 255 -0.28 23.89 -1.95
CA THR A 255 -1.05 23.07 -2.88
C THR A 255 -1.06 23.77 -4.25
N LYS A 256 -0.55 23.07 -5.26
CA LYS A 256 -0.51 23.53 -6.66
C LYS A 256 -1.47 22.68 -7.51
N LEU A 257 -1.86 23.22 -8.64
CA LEU A 257 -2.63 22.53 -9.67
C LEU A 257 -1.69 22.03 -10.77
N MET A 258 -1.98 20.85 -11.29
CA MET A 258 -1.33 20.26 -12.46
C MET A 258 -2.41 19.85 -13.44
N THR A 259 -2.31 20.35 -14.66
CA THR A 259 -3.14 19.95 -15.79
C THR A 259 -2.28 19.12 -16.75
N LEU A 260 -2.74 17.95 -17.08
CA LEU A 260 -2.12 17.02 -18.03
C LEU A 260 -3.10 16.74 -19.17
N THR A 261 -2.59 16.37 -20.34
CA THR A 261 -3.45 15.76 -21.35
C THR A 261 -4.01 14.44 -20.80
N MET A 262 -5.15 13.98 -21.32
CA MET A 262 -5.74 12.70 -20.91
C MET A 262 -4.75 11.55 -21.09
N ASP A 263 -4.03 11.53 -22.20
CA ASP A 263 -3.04 10.51 -22.52
C ASP A 263 -1.86 10.53 -21.53
N ASP A 264 -1.30 11.70 -21.22
CA ASP A 264 -0.23 11.81 -20.25
C ASP A 264 -0.66 11.38 -18.85
N PHE A 265 -1.87 11.78 -18.45
CA PHE A 265 -2.43 11.36 -17.16
C PHE A 265 -2.60 9.85 -17.08
N LEU A 266 -3.19 9.22 -18.11
CA LEU A 266 -3.38 7.78 -18.17
C LEU A 266 -2.04 7.03 -18.25
N ASN A 267 -1.10 7.51 -19.07
CA ASN A 267 0.24 6.92 -19.18
C ASN A 267 0.98 6.93 -17.85
N ARG A 268 0.92 8.04 -17.09
CA ARG A 268 1.48 8.10 -15.74
C ARG A 268 0.76 7.13 -14.80
N LEU A 269 -0.57 7.11 -14.82
CA LEU A 269 -1.37 6.26 -13.93
C LEU A 269 -1.12 4.76 -14.14
N ILE A 270 -1.06 4.33 -15.40
CA ILE A 270 -0.87 2.91 -15.78
C ILE A 270 0.47 2.37 -15.27
N GLN A 271 1.51 3.19 -15.24
CA GLN A 271 2.83 2.79 -14.75
C GLN A 271 2.81 2.36 -13.27
N HIS A 272 1.80 2.77 -12.51
CA HIS A 272 1.66 2.43 -11.09
C HIS A 272 0.78 1.21 -10.83
N ILE A 273 0.17 0.63 -11.87
CA ILE A 273 -0.59 -0.62 -11.74
C ILE A 273 0.41 -1.77 -11.55
N PRO A 274 0.38 -2.45 -10.39
CA PRO A 274 1.33 -3.53 -10.14
C PRO A 274 1.06 -4.72 -11.07
N PRO A 275 2.11 -5.38 -11.57
CA PRO A 275 1.96 -6.63 -12.33
C PRO A 275 1.16 -7.70 -11.55
N PRO A 276 0.51 -8.65 -12.25
CA PRO A 276 -0.17 -9.77 -11.60
C PRO A 276 0.74 -10.51 -10.62
N GLY A 277 0.20 -10.88 -9.46
CA GLY A 277 0.93 -11.59 -8.41
C GLY A 277 1.96 -10.76 -7.62
N MET A 278 2.20 -9.50 -7.99
CA MET A 278 3.11 -8.65 -7.24
C MET A 278 2.48 -8.17 -5.93
N GLN A 279 3.11 -8.51 -4.81
CA GLN A 279 2.72 -8.03 -3.49
C GLN A 279 3.34 -6.66 -3.23
N THR A 280 2.50 -5.66 -2.98
CA THR A 280 2.92 -4.28 -2.68
C THR A 280 2.96 -3.98 -1.18
N VAL A 281 2.39 -4.85 -0.35
CA VAL A 281 2.46 -4.75 1.12
C VAL A 281 3.01 -6.06 1.66
N ARG A 282 4.02 -5.98 2.54
CA ARG A 282 4.67 -7.15 3.16
C ARG A 282 4.93 -6.89 4.63
N SER A 283 4.81 -7.95 5.43
CA SER A 283 5.09 -7.92 6.87
C SER A 283 6.30 -8.78 7.18
N PHE A 284 7.14 -8.30 8.11
CA PHE A 284 8.38 -9.00 8.53
C PHE A 284 8.60 -8.87 10.04
N GLY A 285 9.62 -9.57 10.55
CA GLY A 285 9.89 -9.60 11.98
C GLY A 285 8.69 -10.15 12.74
N LEU A 286 8.29 -9.52 13.85
CA LEU A 286 7.14 -9.96 14.68
C LEU A 286 5.80 -9.94 13.91
N TYR A 287 5.68 -9.13 12.85
CA TYR A 287 4.47 -9.08 12.03
C TYR A 287 4.46 -10.08 10.86
N ALA A 288 5.50 -10.92 10.70
CA ALA A 288 5.49 -11.98 9.70
C ALA A 288 4.37 -12.99 9.98
N ASN A 289 3.79 -13.58 8.93
CA ASN A 289 2.65 -14.49 9.08
C ASN A 289 2.99 -15.78 9.85
N ASN A 290 4.25 -16.23 9.77
CA ASN A 290 4.75 -17.42 10.47
C ASN A 290 5.28 -17.13 11.88
N LYS A 291 4.99 -15.95 12.44
CA LYS A 291 5.45 -15.51 13.77
C LYS A 291 4.29 -15.21 14.73
N ALA A 292 3.21 -15.99 14.61
CA ALA A 292 2.01 -15.79 15.43
C ALA A 292 2.28 -16.01 16.93
N GLU A 293 3.08 -17.03 17.28
CA GLU A 293 3.43 -17.33 18.67
C GLU A 293 4.29 -16.21 19.29
N GLU A 294 5.34 -15.76 18.57
CA GLU A 294 6.18 -14.67 19.03
C GLU A 294 5.36 -13.37 19.17
N LEU A 295 4.45 -13.09 18.22
CA LEU A 295 3.54 -11.96 18.30
C LEU A 295 2.64 -12.04 19.53
N ASN A 296 2.05 -13.20 19.81
CA ASN A 296 1.20 -13.40 20.99
C ASN A 296 1.98 -13.34 22.30
N CYS A 297 3.24 -13.77 22.33
CA CYS A 297 4.14 -13.56 23.43
C CYS A 297 4.31 -12.06 23.71
N CYS A 298 4.66 -11.25 22.68
CA CYS A 298 4.78 -9.81 22.79
C CYS A 298 3.48 -9.16 23.28
N ARG A 299 2.32 -9.63 22.79
CA ARG A 299 1.02 -9.09 23.21
C ARG A 299 0.79 -9.31 24.69
N ARG A 300 1.08 -10.49 25.23
CA ARG A 300 0.98 -10.78 26.66
C ARG A 300 1.91 -9.88 27.48
N LEU A 301 3.17 -9.72 27.04
CA LEU A 301 4.15 -8.84 27.71
C LEU A 301 3.70 -7.36 27.71
N LEU A 302 2.87 -6.96 26.74
CA LEU A 302 2.30 -5.62 26.62
C LEU A 302 0.87 -5.50 27.20
N GLY A 303 0.39 -6.50 27.93
CA GLY A 303 -0.95 -6.50 28.53
C GLY A 303 -2.09 -6.61 27.52
N GLN A 304 -1.85 -7.16 26.32
CA GLN A 304 -2.86 -7.34 25.28
C GLN A 304 -3.33 -8.79 25.20
N ALA A 305 -4.61 -9.01 24.85
CA ALA A 305 -5.14 -10.32 24.55
C ALA A 305 -4.42 -10.95 23.34
N ALA A 306 -4.29 -12.28 23.31
CA ALA A 306 -3.75 -13.00 22.16
C ALA A 306 -4.60 -12.75 20.91
N VAL A 307 -3.95 -12.80 19.74
CA VAL A 307 -4.66 -12.76 18.45
C VAL A 307 -5.21 -14.14 18.17
N GLU A 308 -6.52 -14.27 18.17
CA GLU A 308 -7.17 -15.48 17.69
C GLU A 308 -7.00 -15.61 16.16
N PRO A 309 -6.91 -16.85 15.63
CA PRO A 309 -6.93 -17.07 14.20
C PRO A 309 -8.18 -16.44 13.60
N SER A 310 -8.02 -15.30 12.91
CA SER A 310 -9.16 -14.55 12.39
C SER A 310 -9.85 -15.31 11.27
N LYS A 311 -11.13 -15.61 11.41
CA LYS A 311 -11.99 -16.00 10.30
C LYS A 311 -11.99 -14.87 9.25
N PRO A 312 -12.06 -15.20 7.94
CA PRO A 312 -12.23 -14.18 6.92
C PRO A 312 -13.49 -13.36 7.20
N ILE A 313 -13.34 -12.05 7.37
CA ILE A 313 -14.50 -11.20 7.57
C ILE A 313 -15.26 -11.01 6.26
N THR A 314 -16.58 -10.98 6.35
CA THR A 314 -17.46 -10.66 5.22
C THR A 314 -17.33 -9.18 4.83
N ALA A 315 -17.84 -8.84 3.64
CA ALA A 315 -17.90 -7.45 3.19
C ALA A 315 -18.75 -6.58 4.14
N GLN A 316 -19.82 -7.15 4.68
CA GLN A 316 -20.73 -6.47 5.56
C GLN A 316 -20.09 -6.15 6.92
N GLU A 317 -19.43 -7.12 7.53
CA GLU A 317 -18.68 -6.94 8.76
C GLU A 317 -17.54 -5.92 8.61
N ALA A 318 -16.79 -5.95 7.49
CA ALA A 318 -15.76 -4.93 7.24
C ALA A 318 -16.34 -3.52 7.15
N LEU A 319 -17.53 -3.38 6.60
CA LEU A 319 -18.19 -2.10 6.40
C LEU A 319 -18.84 -1.54 7.69
N THR A 320 -19.17 -2.37 8.69
CA THR A 320 -19.67 -1.88 10.01
C THR A 320 -18.58 -1.09 10.76
N HIS A 321 -17.31 -1.32 10.44
CA HIS A 321 -16.19 -0.60 11.05
C HIS A 321 -15.83 0.71 10.35
N VAL A 322 -16.55 1.10 9.28
CA VAL A 322 -16.34 2.36 8.58
C VAL A 322 -17.10 3.47 9.31
N PRO A 323 -16.40 4.50 9.84
CA PRO A 323 -17.08 5.60 10.51
C PRO A 323 -18.08 6.32 9.59
N ASN A 324 -19.19 6.75 10.11
CA ASN A 324 -20.23 7.56 9.44
C ASN A 324 -20.87 6.90 8.20
N ARG A 325 -20.88 5.57 8.13
CA ARG A 325 -21.68 4.87 7.14
C ARG A 325 -23.12 4.84 7.59
N GLN A 326 -23.99 5.55 6.87
CA GLN A 326 -25.44 5.40 7.01
C GLN A 326 -25.90 4.20 6.17
N GLU A 327 -26.65 3.29 6.78
CA GLU A 327 -27.39 2.29 6.01
C GLU A 327 -28.50 3.01 5.24
N GLU A 328 -28.56 2.74 3.94
CA GLU A 328 -29.68 3.22 3.14
C GLU A 328 -30.95 2.45 3.53
N VAL A 329 -31.89 3.13 4.13
CA VAL A 329 -33.20 2.59 4.48
C VAL A 329 -34.31 3.29 3.68
N CYS A 330 -35.38 2.60 3.48
CA CYS A 330 -36.55 3.19 2.83
C CYS A 330 -37.15 4.28 3.72
N PRO A 331 -37.33 5.53 3.25
CA PRO A 331 -37.88 6.60 4.04
C PRO A 331 -39.35 6.38 4.43
N ARG A 332 -40.08 5.51 3.70
CA ARG A 332 -41.50 5.21 3.96
C ARG A 332 -41.69 4.10 4.98
N CYS A 333 -40.92 3.01 4.91
CA CYS A 333 -41.15 1.85 5.77
C CYS A 333 -39.97 1.53 6.70
N GLY A 334 -38.88 2.31 6.64
CA GLY A 334 -37.69 2.11 7.48
C GLY A 334 -36.90 0.83 7.22
N SER A 335 -37.35 -0.04 6.28
CA SER A 335 -36.68 -1.30 6.03
C SER A 335 -35.42 -1.12 5.18
N SER A 336 -34.41 -1.97 5.41
CA SER A 336 -33.26 -2.12 4.52
C SER A 336 -33.68 -2.67 3.16
N PHE A 337 -32.94 -2.35 2.09
CA PHE A 337 -33.21 -2.86 0.77
C PHE A 337 -32.84 -4.34 0.65
N CYS A 338 -33.77 -5.17 0.17
CA CYS A 338 -33.56 -6.57 -0.13
C CYS A 338 -33.21 -6.76 -1.62
N GLN A 339 -32.40 -7.77 -1.94
CA GLN A 339 -32.14 -8.12 -3.34
C GLN A 339 -33.40 -8.75 -3.95
N VAL A 340 -33.83 -8.23 -5.12
CA VAL A 340 -35.07 -8.65 -5.76
C VAL A 340 -34.79 -9.38 -7.07
N LEU A 341 -33.92 -8.84 -7.93
CA LEU A 341 -33.68 -9.37 -9.28
C LEU A 341 -32.23 -9.18 -9.71
N PRO A 342 -31.55 -10.22 -10.23
CA PRO A 342 -30.25 -10.06 -10.86
C PRO A 342 -30.42 -9.42 -12.24
N LEU A 343 -29.46 -8.54 -12.60
CA LEU A 343 -29.31 -8.00 -13.95
C LEU A 343 -28.13 -8.71 -14.63
N SER A 344 -28.38 -9.25 -15.84
CA SER A 344 -27.33 -9.82 -16.68
C SER A 344 -26.32 -8.76 -17.12
N THR A 345 -25.15 -9.19 -17.55
CA THR A 345 -24.18 -8.27 -18.17
C THR A 345 -24.70 -7.80 -19.52
N ALA A 346 -24.40 -6.58 -19.93
CA ALA A 346 -24.76 -6.06 -21.25
C ALA A 346 -24.11 -6.83 -22.43
N ARG A 347 -23.19 -7.76 -22.12
CA ARG A 347 -22.51 -8.65 -23.09
C ARG A 347 -23.18 -10.01 -23.21
N ASP A 348 -24.07 -10.36 -22.29
CA ASP A 348 -24.82 -11.60 -22.39
C ASP A 348 -25.99 -11.39 -23.39
N PRO A 349 -26.19 -12.29 -24.35
CA PRO A 349 -27.38 -12.24 -25.19
C PRO A 349 -28.64 -12.31 -24.29
N PRO A 350 -29.71 -11.61 -24.63
CA PRO A 350 -30.93 -11.65 -23.85
C PRO A 350 -31.36 -13.10 -23.72
N LYS A 351 -31.36 -13.62 -22.50
CA LYS A 351 -31.94 -14.94 -22.21
C LYS A 351 -33.43 -14.84 -22.51
N CYS A 352 -33.89 -15.45 -23.62
CA CYS A 352 -35.31 -15.63 -23.89
C CYS A 352 -35.95 -16.23 -22.62
N ARG A 353 -36.80 -15.51 -21.98
CA ARG A 353 -37.72 -16.08 -21.00
C ARG A 353 -38.70 -16.91 -21.83
N VAL A 354 -38.58 -18.22 -21.78
CA VAL A 354 -39.68 -19.10 -22.18
C VAL A 354 -40.78 -18.84 -21.15
N ALA A 355 -41.94 -18.45 -21.68
CA ALA A 355 -43.15 -18.13 -20.92
C ALA A 355 -43.65 -19.34 -20.13
#